data_441a46e7029529fc788372baa15fe75a
#
_entry.id   441a46e7029529fc788372baa15fe75a
#
_cell.length_a   1.000
_cell.length_b   1.000
_cell.length_c   1.000
_cell.angle_alpha   90.00
_cell.angle_beta   90.00
_cell.angle_gamma   90.00
#
_symmetry.space_group_name_H-M   'P 1'
#
loop_
_entity.id
_entity.type
_entity.pdbx_description
1 polymer ?
#
loop_
_entity_poly.entity_id
_entity_poly.type
_entity_poly.pdbx_seq_one_letter_code
_entity_poly.pdbx_strand_id
1 'polypeptide(L)'
;MFRKTTLALTAFALIGTFSAIAALGQTPEVKEKPRMYTYVADWVIPRSQWPDMEKVAASTRADFEKAFADGTLVGYGDDTTLVHHEDGNTNDTWWSSMSLAGLIKVLEQVRKSANPTAPPLSTATKHWDNIYVSRYYNWKKGSWKDVYTYESAYKLKADAPEDAVDQLSKNLVVPILEKMLADGTIVEYEIDTQAVHTEAPGLFYIVYIGANAEALDKVNAAIRESLKANPLGGPAFASMVDFSQHRDELARTNATYK
;
A
#
# COMPACT_ATOMS: atom_id res chain seq x y z
N MET A 1 41.45 -11.18 -75.88
CA MET A 1 41.67 -12.44 -75.09
C MET A 1 42.24 -12.01 -73.74
N PHE A 2 41.43 -11.87 -72.73
CA PHE A 2 41.89 -11.98 -71.35
C PHE A 2 40.72 -11.74 -70.42
N ARG A 3 40.58 -12.66 -69.53
CA ARG A 3 39.54 -12.98 -68.53
C ARG A 3 39.18 -11.84 -67.61
N LYS A 4 37.86 -11.61 -67.48
CA LYS A 4 37.28 -10.98 -66.31
C LYS A 4 36.78 -12.12 -65.39
N THR A 5 37.38 -12.25 -64.25
CA THR A 5 36.92 -13.16 -63.21
C THR A 5 36.64 -12.39 -61.92
N THR A 6 35.40 -12.30 -61.58
CA THR A 6 34.75 -12.52 -60.30
C THR A 6 35.43 -11.91 -59.06
N LEU A 7 34.76 -10.89 -58.53
CA LEU A 7 34.73 -10.54 -57.13
C LEU A 7 33.29 -10.15 -56.73
N ALA A 8 32.49 -11.14 -56.46
CA ALA A 8 31.20 -10.97 -55.80
C ALA A 8 31.13 -12.14 -54.83
N LEU A 9 31.08 -11.86 -53.56
CA LEU A 9 30.64 -12.59 -52.38
C LEU A 9 31.57 -12.24 -51.19
N THR A 10 31.15 -11.27 -50.40
CA THR A 10 31.36 -11.24 -48.96
C THR A 10 30.78 -9.91 -48.39
N ALA A 11 29.47 -9.82 -48.40
CA ALA A 11 28.74 -8.74 -47.72
C ALA A 11 27.33 -9.18 -47.31
N PHE A 12 27.23 -10.38 -46.70
CA PHE A 12 25.91 -10.85 -46.17
C PHE A 12 26.08 -11.72 -44.94
N ALA A 13 26.73 -11.23 -43.90
CA ALA A 13 26.81 -11.94 -42.63
C ALA A 13 27.04 -11.00 -41.43
N LEU A 14 26.45 -9.82 -41.38
CA LEU A 14 26.60 -8.93 -40.22
C LEU A 14 25.32 -8.14 -39.86
N ILE A 15 24.13 -8.61 -40.28
CA ILE A 15 22.83 -7.96 -39.93
C ILE A 15 21.98 -8.86 -39.00
N GLY A 16 22.50 -10.02 -38.56
CA GLY A 16 21.71 -11.02 -37.81
C GLY A 16 21.84 -11.00 -36.29
N THR A 17 22.64 -10.13 -35.68
CA THR A 17 22.94 -10.25 -34.24
C THR A 17 22.53 -9.07 -33.36
N PHE A 18 21.86 -8.07 -33.89
CA PHE A 18 21.39 -6.92 -33.08
C PHE A 18 19.92 -6.98 -32.63
N SER A 19 19.15 -8.00 -33.02
CA SER A 19 17.73 -8.11 -32.64
C SER A 19 17.45 -8.93 -31.38
N ALA A 20 18.45 -9.50 -30.72
CA ALA A 20 18.28 -10.38 -29.56
C ALA A 20 18.52 -9.71 -28.20
N ILE A 21 18.91 -8.43 -28.16
CA ILE A 21 19.23 -7.74 -26.90
C ILE A 21 18.06 -6.86 -26.41
N ALA A 22 17.03 -6.64 -27.22
CA ALA A 22 15.85 -5.84 -26.85
C ALA A 22 14.77 -6.60 -26.07
N ALA A 23 14.97 -7.88 -25.71
CA ALA A 23 14.01 -8.69 -24.97
C ALA A 23 14.37 -8.84 -23.47
N LEU A 24 15.38 -8.16 -22.96
CA LEU A 24 15.69 -8.14 -21.54
C LEU A 24 14.85 -7.06 -20.85
N GLY A 25 13.65 -7.46 -20.44
CA GLY A 25 12.98 -6.89 -19.28
C GLY A 25 12.58 -5.42 -19.37
N GLN A 26 11.66 -5.06 -20.26
CA GLN A 26 10.81 -3.89 -19.96
C GLN A 26 9.99 -4.27 -18.73
N THR A 27 10.38 -3.73 -17.57
CA THR A 27 9.48 -3.74 -16.40
C THR A 27 8.15 -3.15 -16.88
N PRO A 28 7.01 -3.82 -16.65
CA PRO A 28 5.71 -3.26 -17.04
C PRO A 28 5.61 -1.82 -16.54
N GLU A 29 5.22 -0.89 -17.42
CA GLU A 29 5.04 0.50 -17.04
C GLU A 29 4.00 0.57 -15.90
N VAL A 30 4.42 1.08 -14.75
CA VAL A 30 3.52 1.31 -13.61
C VAL A 30 2.58 2.46 -13.96
N LYS A 31 1.28 2.16 -14.03
CA LYS A 31 0.24 3.14 -14.34
C LYS A 31 -0.56 3.50 -13.10
N GLU A 32 -0.90 4.79 -13.03
CA GLU A 32 -1.88 5.29 -12.07
C GLU A 32 -3.23 4.61 -12.29
N LYS A 33 -3.88 4.19 -11.21
CA LYS A 33 -5.21 3.58 -11.21
C LYS A 33 -6.29 4.62 -10.88
N PRO A 34 -7.59 4.33 -11.12
CA PRO A 34 -8.68 5.15 -10.60
C PRO A 34 -8.53 5.34 -9.09
N ARG A 35 -8.92 6.50 -8.58
CA ARG A 35 -8.82 6.80 -7.15
C ARG A 35 -9.62 5.81 -6.32
N MET A 36 -8.97 5.23 -5.34
CA MET A 36 -9.58 4.47 -4.26
C MET A 36 -9.49 5.31 -2.99
N TYR A 37 -10.52 5.29 -2.18
CA TYR A 37 -10.57 6.00 -0.90
C TYR A 37 -10.65 4.98 0.22
N THR A 38 -9.82 5.16 1.24
CA THR A 38 -9.80 4.31 2.44
C THR A 38 -10.08 5.17 3.66
N TYR A 39 -11.09 4.78 4.42
CA TYR A 39 -11.37 5.34 5.74
C TYR A 39 -10.69 4.47 6.79
N VAL A 40 -10.02 5.10 7.72
CA VAL A 40 -9.39 4.42 8.87
C VAL A 40 -9.90 5.09 10.14
N ALA A 41 -10.44 4.27 11.04
CA ALA A 41 -10.85 4.67 12.38
C ALA A 41 -9.82 4.15 13.38
N ASP A 42 -9.03 5.04 13.93
CA ASP A 42 -7.93 4.76 14.86
C ASP A 42 -8.38 4.90 16.32
N TRP A 43 -7.99 3.96 17.16
CA TRP A 43 -8.37 3.90 18.56
C TRP A 43 -7.17 3.63 19.48
N VAL A 44 -7.12 4.31 20.61
CA VAL A 44 -6.22 3.97 21.72
C VAL A 44 -7.05 3.30 22.83
N ILE A 45 -7.09 1.98 22.79
CA ILE A 45 -7.88 1.14 23.70
C ILE A 45 -6.99 0.69 24.87
N PRO A 46 -7.47 0.73 26.13
CA PRO A 46 -6.76 0.16 27.26
C PRO A 46 -6.43 -1.32 27.04
N ARG A 47 -5.17 -1.72 27.30
CA ARG A 47 -4.65 -3.06 26.98
C ARG A 47 -5.50 -4.21 27.56
N SER A 48 -6.13 -4.00 28.70
CA SER A 48 -7.01 -4.99 29.33
C SER A 48 -8.28 -5.28 28.51
N GLN A 49 -8.62 -4.42 27.54
CA GLN A 49 -9.83 -4.53 26.73
C GLN A 49 -9.55 -4.93 25.25
N TRP A 50 -8.28 -5.14 24.87
CA TRP A 50 -7.94 -5.56 23.52
C TRP A 50 -8.69 -6.82 23.06
N PRO A 51 -8.87 -7.87 23.91
CA PRO A 51 -9.64 -9.05 23.51
C PRO A 51 -11.11 -8.76 23.19
N ASP A 52 -11.65 -7.64 23.69
CA ASP A 52 -13.04 -7.25 23.44
C ASP A 52 -13.24 -6.51 22.11
N MET A 53 -12.14 -6.10 21.43
CA MET A 53 -12.21 -5.46 20.11
C MET A 53 -12.80 -6.39 19.04
N GLU A 54 -12.63 -7.71 19.17
CA GLU A 54 -13.29 -8.67 18.28
C GLU A 54 -14.83 -8.55 18.33
N LYS A 55 -15.39 -8.20 19.49
CA LYS A 55 -16.86 -7.97 19.63
C LYS A 55 -17.29 -6.71 18.90
N VAL A 56 -16.44 -5.68 18.87
CA VAL A 56 -16.68 -4.45 18.08
C VAL A 56 -16.69 -4.77 16.60
N ALA A 57 -15.64 -5.44 16.10
CA ALA A 57 -15.56 -5.89 14.71
C ALA A 57 -16.75 -6.77 14.32
N ALA A 58 -17.19 -7.70 15.19
CA ALA A 58 -18.35 -8.53 14.96
C ALA A 58 -19.65 -7.73 14.86
N SER A 59 -19.80 -6.63 15.61
CA SER A 59 -21.03 -5.81 15.62
C SER A 59 -21.27 -5.06 14.31
N THR A 60 -20.23 -4.70 13.59
CA THR A 60 -20.27 -3.92 12.33
C THR A 60 -20.08 -4.80 11.08
N ARG A 61 -19.70 -6.06 11.28
CA ARG A 61 -19.38 -7.01 10.20
C ARG A 61 -20.48 -7.13 9.14
N ALA A 62 -21.73 -7.26 9.55
CA ALA A 62 -22.85 -7.41 8.61
C ALA A 62 -23.02 -6.20 7.68
N ASP A 63 -22.71 -4.98 8.15
CA ASP A 63 -22.76 -3.77 7.33
C ASP A 63 -21.63 -3.77 6.29
N PHE A 64 -20.43 -4.17 6.68
CA PHE A 64 -19.29 -4.29 5.76
C PHE A 64 -19.50 -5.40 4.73
N GLU A 65 -19.93 -6.59 5.16
CA GLU A 65 -20.24 -7.73 4.27
C GLU A 65 -21.29 -7.34 3.22
N LYS A 66 -22.35 -6.65 3.63
CA LYS A 66 -23.38 -6.15 2.72
C LYS A 66 -22.82 -5.14 1.71
N ALA A 67 -22.08 -4.15 2.19
CA ALA A 67 -21.50 -3.11 1.34
C ALA A 67 -20.43 -3.67 0.39
N PHE A 68 -19.71 -4.71 0.80
CA PHE A 68 -18.76 -5.42 -0.04
C PHE A 68 -19.48 -6.27 -1.10
N ALA A 69 -20.53 -6.97 -0.72
CA ALA A 69 -21.32 -7.80 -1.62
C ALA A 69 -22.05 -6.97 -2.70
N ASP A 70 -22.52 -5.76 -2.37
CA ASP A 70 -23.18 -4.86 -3.34
C ASP A 70 -22.19 -4.00 -4.16
N GLY A 71 -20.87 -4.14 -3.91
CA GLY A 71 -19.82 -3.44 -4.63
C GLY A 71 -19.62 -1.98 -4.20
N THR A 72 -20.24 -1.52 -3.11
CA THR A 72 -19.98 -0.20 -2.51
C THR A 72 -18.56 -0.16 -1.94
N LEU A 73 -18.11 -1.25 -1.32
CA LEU A 73 -16.73 -1.43 -0.85
C LEU A 73 -15.94 -2.36 -1.77
N VAL A 74 -14.63 -2.15 -1.82
CA VAL A 74 -13.65 -3.02 -2.48
C VAL A 74 -12.75 -3.74 -1.48
N GLY A 75 -12.84 -3.41 -0.22
CA GLY A 75 -12.13 -4.05 0.87
C GLY A 75 -12.51 -3.49 2.23
N TYR A 76 -12.26 -4.26 3.28
CA TYR A 76 -12.38 -3.84 4.67
C TYR A 76 -11.57 -4.77 5.58
N GLY A 77 -11.21 -4.29 6.75
CA GLY A 77 -10.44 -5.05 7.73
C GLY A 77 -10.35 -4.39 9.09
N ASP A 78 -9.68 -5.07 10.00
CA ASP A 78 -9.36 -4.59 11.34
C ASP A 78 -7.98 -5.05 11.77
N ASP A 79 -7.27 -4.17 12.45
CA ASP A 79 -5.89 -4.38 12.87
C ASP A 79 -5.73 -4.19 14.39
N THR A 80 -4.74 -4.89 14.95
CA THR A 80 -4.22 -4.69 16.29
C THR A 80 -2.76 -4.32 16.19
N THR A 81 -2.39 -3.13 16.63
CA THR A 81 -1.03 -2.61 16.52
C THR A 81 -0.09 -3.37 17.44
N LEU A 82 1.00 -3.90 16.89
CA LEU A 82 2.04 -4.62 17.62
C LEU A 82 3.19 -3.70 18.05
N VAL A 83 3.59 -2.80 17.13
CA VAL A 83 4.67 -1.84 17.36
C VAL A 83 4.20 -0.49 16.85
N HIS A 84 4.08 0.47 17.76
CA HIS A 84 3.64 1.83 17.49
C HIS A 84 4.55 2.85 18.16
N HIS A 85 4.49 4.09 17.72
CA HIS A 85 5.12 5.21 18.41
C HIS A 85 4.27 5.66 19.62
N GLU A 86 4.79 6.54 20.46
CA GLU A 86 4.18 6.94 21.74
C GLU A 86 2.73 7.46 21.60
N ASP A 87 2.44 8.17 20.51
CA ASP A 87 1.11 8.72 20.23
C ASP A 87 0.27 7.88 19.25
N GLY A 88 0.74 6.68 18.86
CA GLY A 88 0.07 5.80 17.90
C GLY A 88 -1.19 5.14 18.44
N ASN A 89 -1.98 4.59 17.54
CA ASN A 89 -3.16 3.80 17.85
C ASN A 89 -2.78 2.44 18.48
N THR A 90 -3.75 1.73 18.99
CA THR A 90 -3.62 0.33 19.45
C THR A 90 -4.45 -0.62 18.60
N ASN A 91 -5.47 -0.10 17.96
CA ASN A 91 -6.41 -0.82 17.10
C ASN A 91 -6.96 0.14 16.07
N ASP A 92 -7.24 -0.38 14.90
CA ASP A 92 -7.98 0.33 13.88
C ASP A 92 -9.00 -0.56 13.18
N THR A 93 -9.89 0.10 12.45
CA THR A 93 -10.83 -0.53 11.54
C THR A 93 -10.84 0.30 10.27
N TRP A 94 -10.72 -0.34 9.13
CA TRP A 94 -10.64 0.34 7.86
C TRP A 94 -11.56 -0.27 6.80
N TRP A 95 -11.95 0.54 5.82
CA TRP A 95 -12.66 0.09 4.63
C TRP A 95 -12.37 0.98 3.44
N SER A 96 -12.37 0.38 2.24
CA SER A 96 -12.00 1.03 1.00
C SER A 96 -13.14 1.02 -0.02
N SER A 97 -13.30 2.11 -0.76
CA SER A 97 -14.30 2.29 -1.81
C SER A 97 -13.71 3.03 -3.02
N MET A 98 -14.24 2.73 -4.21
CA MET A 98 -13.86 3.45 -5.43
C MET A 98 -14.51 4.85 -5.54
N SER A 99 -15.27 5.26 -4.53
CA SER A 99 -15.84 6.61 -4.46
C SER A 99 -15.94 7.13 -3.03
N LEU A 100 -15.67 8.42 -2.85
CA LEU A 100 -15.82 9.07 -1.55
C LEU A 100 -17.28 9.01 -1.06
N ALA A 101 -18.26 9.12 -1.95
CA ALA A 101 -19.68 9.00 -1.60
C ALA A 101 -20.02 7.59 -1.07
N GLY A 102 -19.48 6.54 -1.70
CA GLY A 102 -19.63 5.16 -1.22
C GLY A 102 -19.02 4.97 0.16
N LEU A 103 -17.82 5.50 0.37
CA LEU A 103 -17.13 5.46 1.66
C LEU A 103 -17.96 6.10 2.78
N ILE A 104 -18.47 7.33 2.57
CA ILE A 104 -19.29 8.07 3.53
C ILE A 104 -20.63 7.36 3.80
N LYS A 105 -21.26 6.78 2.76
CA LYS A 105 -22.50 6.01 2.95
C LYS A 105 -22.28 4.86 3.94
N VAL A 106 -21.15 4.15 3.83
CA VAL A 106 -20.83 3.06 4.77
C VAL A 106 -20.52 3.59 6.16
N LEU A 107 -19.76 4.72 6.27
CA LEU A 107 -19.49 5.38 7.55
C LEU A 107 -20.80 5.73 8.29
N GLU A 108 -21.78 6.32 7.59
CA GLU A 108 -23.09 6.65 8.18
C GLU A 108 -23.86 5.39 8.62
N GLN A 109 -23.70 4.29 7.89
CA GLN A 109 -24.32 3.00 8.23
C GLN A 109 -23.66 2.43 9.49
N VAL A 110 -22.35 2.34 9.53
CA VAL A 110 -21.57 1.83 10.66
C VAL A 110 -21.85 2.64 11.94
N ARG A 111 -21.96 3.97 11.84
CA ARG A 111 -22.31 4.84 12.98
C ARG A 111 -23.70 4.57 13.58
N LYS A 112 -24.62 3.98 12.80
CA LYS A 112 -25.93 3.58 13.30
C LYS A 112 -25.90 2.21 13.99
N SER A 113 -25.03 1.30 13.55
CA SER A 113 -24.92 -0.07 14.06
C SER A 113 -23.94 -0.17 15.22
N ALA A 114 -22.82 0.55 15.14
CA ALA A 114 -21.82 0.59 16.19
C ALA A 114 -22.39 1.25 17.45
N ASN A 115 -22.05 0.69 18.59
CA ASN A 115 -22.37 1.31 19.88
C ASN A 115 -21.11 1.98 20.47
N PRO A 116 -20.80 3.23 20.12
CA PRO A 116 -19.60 3.92 20.59
C PRO A 116 -19.64 4.23 22.09
N THR A 117 -20.83 4.07 22.73
CA THR A 117 -21.00 4.30 24.16
C THR A 117 -20.79 3.03 24.99
N ALA A 118 -20.59 1.89 24.34
CA ALA A 118 -20.28 0.63 25.02
C ALA A 118 -18.77 0.35 25.02
N PRO A 119 -18.24 -0.31 26.07
CA PRO A 119 -16.85 -0.81 26.03
C PRO A 119 -16.64 -1.79 24.86
N PRO A 120 -15.43 -1.82 24.28
CA PRO A 120 -14.24 -1.05 24.65
C PRO A 120 -14.20 0.37 24.10
N LEU A 121 -15.03 0.72 23.10
CA LEU A 121 -14.93 2.04 22.42
C LEU A 121 -15.14 3.22 23.37
N SER A 122 -16.11 3.12 24.31
CA SER A 122 -16.37 4.17 25.29
C SER A 122 -15.25 4.42 26.29
N THR A 123 -14.26 3.53 26.34
CA THR A 123 -13.10 3.62 27.22
C THR A 123 -11.82 3.97 26.47
N ALA A 124 -11.91 4.17 25.15
CA ALA A 124 -10.79 4.65 24.36
C ALA A 124 -10.28 5.99 24.92
N THR A 125 -8.97 6.11 25.07
CA THR A 125 -8.34 7.33 25.58
C THR A 125 -8.12 8.36 24.48
N LYS A 126 -8.01 7.90 23.24
CA LYS A 126 -7.94 8.72 22.02
C LYS A 126 -8.69 8.01 20.88
N HIS A 127 -9.22 8.81 19.97
CA HIS A 127 -9.81 8.33 18.71
C HIS A 127 -9.66 9.43 17.66
N TRP A 128 -9.31 9.02 16.45
CA TRP A 128 -9.29 9.90 15.29
C TRP A 128 -9.65 9.11 14.03
N ASP A 129 -10.03 9.84 13.01
CA ASP A 129 -10.44 9.29 11.72
C ASP A 129 -9.60 9.88 10.62
N ASN A 130 -9.19 9.05 9.66
CA ASN A 130 -8.48 9.47 8.46
C ASN A 130 -9.25 9.05 7.21
N ILE A 131 -9.16 9.85 6.16
CA ILE A 131 -9.59 9.46 4.82
C ILE A 131 -8.40 9.63 3.90
N TYR A 132 -7.92 8.50 3.39
CA TYR A 132 -6.84 8.44 2.42
C TYR A 132 -7.36 8.32 1.00
N VAL A 133 -6.51 8.65 0.03
CA VAL A 133 -6.72 8.40 -1.39
C VAL A 133 -5.49 7.76 -1.99
N SER A 134 -5.69 6.60 -2.62
CA SER A 134 -4.66 5.82 -3.29
C SER A 134 -4.87 5.88 -4.80
N ARG A 135 -3.76 6.00 -5.54
CA ARG A 135 -3.72 5.89 -7.01
C ARG A 135 -2.79 4.75 -7.46
N TYR A 136 -2.00 4.23 -6.53
CA TYR A 136 -1.09 3.11 -6.69
C TYR A 136 -1.42 2.08 -5.63
N TYR A 137 -2.15 1.04 -6.02
CA TYR A 137 -2.61 -0.02 -5.13
C TYR A 137 -2.83 -1.30 -5.92
N ASN A 138 -2.74 -2.43 -5.26
CA ASN A 138 -3.13 -3.71 -5.82
C ASN A 138 -3.34 -4.73 -4.71
N TRP A 139 -4.15 -5.75 -4.97
CA TRP A 139 -4.42 -6.82 -4.01
C TRP A 139 -4.74 -8.13 -4.67
N LYS A 140 -4.62 -9.22 -3.93
CA LYS A 140 -5.20 -10.52 -4.26
C LYS A 140 -6.63 -10.58 -3.74
N LYS A 141 -7.55 -11.08 -4.55
CA LYS A 141 -8.92 -11.31 -4.09
C LYS A 141 -8.96 -12.45 -3.08
N GLY A 142 -9.66 -12.26 -1.97
CA GLY A 142 -9.80 -13.27 -0.95
C GLY A 142 -10.09 -12.70 0.44
N SER A 143 -9.91 -13.55 1.44
CA SER A 143 -9.93 -13.15 2.85
C SER A 143 -8.72 -13.75 3.55
N TRP A 144 -8.12 -12.98 4.44
CA TRP A 144 -6.95 -13.38 5.20
C TRP A 144 -7.18 -13.07 6.68
N LYS A 145 -6.58 -13.88 7.54
CA LYS A 145 -6.58 -13.70 8.99
C LYS A 145 -5.15 -13.84 9.50
N ASP A 146 -4.88 -13.14 10.59
CA ASP A 146 -3.59 -13.24 11.28
C ASP A 146 -2.38 -12.94 10.38
N VAL A 147 -2.57 -12.02 9.42
CA VAL A 147 -1.53 -11.48 8.54
C VAL A 147 -0.95 -10.18 9.14
N TYR A 148 -0.03 -9.52 8.46
CA TYR A 148 0.69 -8.39 9.04
C TYR A 148 0.63 -7.17 8.15
N THR A 149 0.05 -6.09 8.65
CA THR A 149 0.10 -4.77 8.02
C THR A 149 1.36 -4.04 8.46
N TYR A 150 2.11 -3.54 7.49
CA TYR A 150 3.24 -2.65 7.71
C TYR A 150 2.95 -1.32 7.01
N GLU A 151 2.96 -0.26 7.78
CA GLU A 151 2.77 1.10 7.29
C GLU A 151 4.05 1.89 7.50
N SER A 152 4.47 2.62 6.46
CA SER A 152 5.55 3.58 6.52
C SER A 152 5.02 4.97 6.18
N ALA A 153 4.94 5.83 7.16
CA ALA A 153 4.57 7.24 6.99
C ALA A 153 5.80 8.09 6.67
N TYR A 154 5.72 8.87 5.60
CA TYR A 154 6.76 9.79 5.15
C TYR A 154 6.20 11.19 4.96
N LYS A 155 7.07 12.18 5.08
CA LYS A 155 6.75 13.57 4.75
C LYS A 155 7.61 14.05 3.59
N LEU A 156 6.97 14.66 2.61
CA LEU A 156 7.68 15.35 1.53
C LEU A 156 8.38 16.60 2.07
N LYS A 157 9.56 16.91 1.54
CA LYS A 157 10.22 18.20 1.76
C LYS A 157 9.40 19.32 1.15
N ALA A 158 9.54 20.51 1.68
CA ALA A 158 8.81 21.69 1.20
C ALA A 158 9.13 22.10 -0.25
N ASP A 159 10.30 21.72 -0.74
CA ASP A 159 10.79 21.95 -2.09
C ASP A 159 10.71 20.71 -3.01
N ALA A 160 10.06 19.63 -2.54
CA ALA A 160 9.80 18.47 -3.37
C ALA A 160 8.89 18.82 -4.56
N PRO A 161 9.10 18.19 -5.75
CA PRO A 161 8.21 18.37 -6.89
C PRO A 161 6.74 18.03 -6.53
N GLU A 162 5.77 18.69 -7.17
CA GLU A 162 4.35 18.43 -6.96
C GLU A 162 3.95 16.98 -7.25
N ASP A 163 4.64 16.32 -8.18
CA ASP A 163 4.45 14.92 -8.56
C ASP A 163 5.42 13.95 -7.85
N ALA A 164 6.05 14.37 -6.74
CA ALA A 164 7.04 13.57 -6.03
C ALA A 164 6.52 12.18 -5.63
N VAL A 165 5.28 12.09 -5.09
CA VAL A 165 4.68 10.80 -4.73
C VAL A 165 4.51 9.91 -5.96
N ASP A 166 4.09 10.47 -7.10
CA ASP A 166 3.95 9.73 -8.35
C ASP A 166 5.29 9.21 -8.86
N GLN A 167 6.34 10.06 -8.83
CA GLN A 167 7.68 9.66 -9.24
C GLN A 167 8.25 8.56 -8.35
N LEU A 168 8.12 8.68 -7.03
CA LEU A 168 8.56 7.68 -6.06
C LEU A 168 7.78 6.36 -6.23
N SER A 169 6.47 6.45 -6.40
CA SER A 169 5.62 5.28 -6.62
C SER A 169 6.00 4.54 -7.89
N LYS A 170 6.03 5.21 -9.04
CA LYS A 170 6.28 4.60 -10.35
C LYS A 170 7.68 4.01 -10.49
N ASN A 171 8.68 4.71 -9.98
CA ASN A 171 10.07 4.38 -10.29
C ASN A 171 10.77 3.55 -9.21
N LEU A 172 10.27 3.56 -7.97
CA LEU A 172 10.97 2.93 -6.84
C LEU A 172 10.11 1.92 -6.08
N VAL A 173 8.89 2.30 -5.67
CA VAL A 173 8.13 1.53 -4.69
C VAL A 173 7.28 0.44 -5.35
N VAL A 174 6.40 0.83 -6.27
CA VAL A 174 5.43 -0.08 -6.89
C VAL A 174 6.06 -1.25 -7.63
N PRO A 175 7.17 -1.10 -8.38
CA PRO A 175 7.83 -2.25 -9.02
C PRO A 175 8.24 -3.35 -8.04
N ILE A 176 8.65 -2.99 -6.82
CA ILE A 176 9.01 -3.95 -5.77
C ILE A 176 7.74 -4.62 -5.24
N LEU A 177 6.73 -3.83 -4.89
CA LEU A 177 5.49 -4.34 -4.29
C LEU A 177 4.69 -5.20 -5.26
N GLU A 178 4.62 -4.86 -6.56
CA GLU A 178 4.00 -5.70 -7.59
C GLU A 178 4.67 -7.07 -7.71
N LYS A 179 6.01 -7.12 -7.65
CA LYS A 179 6.75 -8.39 -7.63
C LYS A 179 6.39 -9.22 -6.40
N MET A 180 6.35 -8.60 -5.22
CA MET A 180 6.02 -9.27 -3.96
C MET A 180 4.54 -9.72 -3.93
N LEU A 181 3.64 -8.96 -4.54
CA LEU A 181 2.26 -9.35 -4.71
C LEU A 181 2.13 -10.55 -5.67
N ALA A 182 2.84 -10.52 -6.80
CA ALA A 182 2.79 -11.59 -7.79
C ALA A 182 3.24 -12.94 -7.22
N ASP A 183 4.33 -12.96 -6.43
CA ASP A 183 4.86 -14.19 -5.82
C ASP A 183 4.13 -14.60 -4.53
N GLY A 184 3.21 -13.77 -4.01
CA GLY A 184 2.40 -14.08 -2.82
C GLY A 184 3.09 -13.77 -1.49
N THR A 185 4.19 -13.05 -1.50
CA THR A 185 4.82 -12.53 -0.29
C THR A 185 3.91 -11.55 0.42
N ILE A 186 3.28 -10.64 -0.33
CA ILE A 186 2.24 -9.76 0.18
C ILE A 186 0.89 -10.07 -0.47
N VAL A 187 -0.19 -9.69 0.17
CA VAL A 187 -1.57 -9.88 -0.33
C VAL A 187 -2.17 -8.58 -0.84
N GLU A 188 -1.62 -7.46 -0.41
CA GLU A 188 -2.08 -6.12 -0.73
C GLU A 188 -0.96 -5.09 -0.58
N TYR A 189 -1.06 -3.99 -1.34
CA TYR A 189 -0.34 -2.75 -1.08
C TYR A 189 -1.15 -1.53 -1.52
N GLU A 190 -0.89 -0.40 -0.86
CA GLU A 190 -1.45 0.91 -1.17
C GLU A 190 -0.35 1.98 -1.00
N ILE A 191 -0.39 3.03 -1.85
CA ILE A 191 0.38 4.25 -1.66
C ILE A 191 -0.62 5.38 -1.48
N ASP A 192 -0.68 5.91 -0.27
CA ASP A 192 -1.74 6.76 0.20
C ASP A 192 -1.30 8.20 0.38
N THR A 193 -2.21 9.11 0.07
CA THR A 193 -2.14 10.51 0.48
C THR A 193 -3.45 10.87 1.17
N GLN A 194 -3.46 11.93 1.95
CA GLN A 194 -4.70 12.34 2.61
C GLN A 194 -5.72 12.91 1.62
N ALA A 195 -6.94 12.37 1.61
CA ALA A 195 -8.08 12.93 0.88
C ALA A 195 -8.74 14.08 1.67
N VAL A 196 -8.72 13.98 3.00
CA VAL A 196 -9.11 15.05 3.93
C VAL A 196 -7.88 15.34 4.79
N HIS A 197 -7.37 16.57 4.69
CA HIS A 197 -6.12 16.95 5.37
C HIS A 197 -6.39 17.22 6.86
N THR A 198 -6.31 16.17 7.64
CA THR A 198 -6.41 16.20 9.13
C THR A 198 -5.06 16.36 9.80
N GLU A 199 -3.97 16.10 9.07
CA GLU A 199 -2.58 16.18 9.53
C GLU A 199 -1.78 17.20 8.72
N ALA A 200 -0.48 17.30 9.01
CA ALA A 200 0.41 18.24 8.33
C ALA A 200 0.52 17.94 6.83
N PRO A 201 0.47 18.95 5.95
CA PRO A 201 0.59 18.76 4.51
C PRO A 201 1.87 18.04 4.09
N GLY A 202 1.78 17.24 3.02
CA GLY A 202 2.92 16.52 2.43
C GLY A 202 3.16 15.12 3.03
N LEU A 203 2.30 14.64 3.92
CA LEU A 203 2.33 13.26 4.38
C LEU A 203 1.85 12.31 3.28
N PHE A 204 2.54 11.19 3.13
CA PHE A 204 2.13 10.05 2.32
C PHE A 204 2.55 8.76 3.01
N TYR A 205 1.89 7.67 2.65
CA TYR A 205 2.03 6.40 3.32
C TYR A 205 2.31 5.31 2.28
N ILE A 206 3.19 4.38 2.64
CA ILE A 206 3.43 3.14 1.92
C ILE A 206 2.93 2.03 2.81
N VAL A 207 1.83 1.38 2.41
CA VAL A 207 1.18 0.33 3.19
C VAL A 207 1.28 -0.98 2.42
N TYR A 208 1.58 -2.07 3.11
CA TYR A 208 1.45 -3.41 2.56
C TYR A 208 1.01 -4.41 3.62
N ILE A 209 0.27 -5.43 3.18
CA ILE A 209 -0.13 -6.56 4.02
C ILE A 209 0.69 -7.78 3.64
N GLY A 210 1.60 -8.19 4.53
CA GLY A 210 2.42 -9.39 4.39
C GLY A 210 1.63 -10.65 4.74
N ALA A 211 1.73 -11.69 3.92
CA ALA A 211 0.99 -12.93 4.10
C ALA A 211 1.33 -13.70 5.40
N ASN A 212 2.49 -13.43 5.97
CA ASN A 212 3.00 -13.99 7.24
C ASN A 212 4.17 -13.14 7.74
N ALA A 213 4.74 -13.45 8.89
CA ALA A 213 5.85 -12.70 9.48
C ALA A 213 7.12 -12.72 8.60
N GLU A 214 7.39 -13.83 7.90
CA GLU A 214 8.53 -13.96 6.99
C GLU A 214 8.42 -13.02 5.78
N ALA A 215 7.21 -12.58 5.44
CA ALA A 215 7.00 -11.60 4.39
C ALA A 215 7.71 -10.26 4.68
N LEU A 216 7.76 -9.85 5.94
CA LEU A 216 8.43 -8.61 6.37
C LEU A 216 9.93 -8.65 6.02
N ASP A 217 10.59 -9.78 6.30
CA ASP A 217 12.01 -9.98 5.94
C ASP A 217 12.22 -10.00 4.43
N LYS A 218 11.31 -10.65 3.69
CA LYS A 218 11.38 -10.72 2.22
C LYS A 218 11.20 -9.35 1.58
N VAL A 219 10.25 -8.54 2.03
CA VAL A 219 10.06 -7.17 1.54
C VAL A 219 11.30 -6.33 1.83
N ASN A 220 11.84 -6.38 3.05
CA ASN A 220 13.07 -5.69 3.41
C ASN A 220 14.27 -6.13 2.55
N ALA A 221 14.40 -7.42 2.25
CA ALA A 221 15.43 -7.95 1.37
C ALA A 221 15.25 -7.43 -0.07
N ALA A 222 14.01 -7.42 -0.58
CA ALA A 222 13.70 -6.92 -1.92
C ALA A 222 14.02 -5.43 -2.08
N ILE A 223 13.72 -4.61 -1.06
CA ILE A 223 14.08 -3.19 -1.03
C ILE A 223 15.61 -3.03 -1.11
N ARG A 224 16.36 -3.76 -0.28
CA ARG A 224 17.85 -3.71 -0.31
C ARG A 224 18.42 -4.12 -1.66
N GLU A 225 17.90 -5.18 -2.28
CA GLU A 225 18.34 -5.62 -3.60
C GLU A 225 17.98 -4.61 -4.70
N SER A 226 16.80 -4.01 -4.63
CA SER A 226 16.40 -2.95 -5.56
C SER A 226 17.33 -1.74 -5.46
N LEU A 227 17.71 -1.31 -4.26
CA LEU A 227 18.66 -0.21 -4.06
C LEU A 227 20.07 -0.54 -4.55
N LYS A 228 20.53 -1.81 -4.44
CA LYS A 228 21.79 -2.24 -5.05
C LYS A 228 21.73 -2.20 -6.57
N ALA A 229 20.60 -2.65 -7.15
CA ALA A 229 20.41 -2.63 -8.61
C ALA A 229 20.21 -1.22 -9.17
N ASN A 230 19.64 -0.31 -8.36
CA ASN A 230 19.45 1.11 -8.70
C ASN A 230 20.11 2.01 -7.64
N PRO A 231 21.44 2.24 -7.71
CA PRO A 231 22.16 3.03 -6.71
C PRO A 231 21.69 4.49 -6.58
N LEU A 232 20.99 5.03 -7.59
CA LEU A 232 20.44 6.38 -7.55
C LEU A 232 19.07 6.43 -6.88
N GLY A 233 18.39 5.30 -6.67
CA GLY A 233 17.07 5.25 -6.07
C GLY A 233 17.02 5.79 -4.65
N GLY A 234 17.96 5.41 -3.79
CA GLY A 234 18.06 5.92 -2.42
C GLY A 234 18.29 7.43 -2.35
N PRO A 235 19.30 7.99 -3.05
CA PRO A 235 19.47 9.44 -3.16
C PRO A 235 18.25 10.17 -3.73
N ALA A 236 17.59 9.62 -4.75
CA ALA A 236 16.37 10.21 -5.31
C ALA A 236 15.25 10.26 -4.25
N PHE A 237 15.00 9.17 -3.53
CA PHE A 237 14.05 9.14 -2.42
C PHE A 237 14.41 10.19 -1.36
N ALA A 238 15.67 10.22 -0.91
CA ALA A 238 16.17 11.15 0.11
C ALA A 238 16.13 12.63 -0.33
N SER A 239 16.16 12.90 -1.63
CA SER A 239 16.02 14.28 -2.13
C SER A 239 14.61 14.84 -1.97
N MET A 240 13.59 13.98 -1.95
CA MET A 240 12.18 14.35 -1.91
C MET A 240 11.55 14.22 -0.51
N VAL A 241 12.14 13.38 0.37
CA VAL A 241 11.55 12.98 1.65
C VAL A 241 12.33 13.56 2.83
N ASP A 242 11.59 14.07 3.83
CA ASP A 242 12.13 14.45 5.13
C ASP A 242 12.10 13.25 6.10
N PHE A 243 13.23 12.55 6.19
CA PHE A 243 13.36 11.38 7.07
C PHE A 243 13.25 11.70 8.58
N SER A 244 13.36 12.96 8.99
CA SER A 244 13.16 13.32 10.41
C SER A 244 11.71 13.13 10.83
N GLN A 245 10.79 13.08 9.87
CA GLN A 245 9.35 12.89 10.08
C GLN A 245 8.88 11.45 9.73
N HIS A 246 9.81 10.56 9.38
CA HIS A 246 9.47 9.18 9.08
C HIS A 246 9.03 8.41 10.32
N ARG A 247 7.97 7.62 10.18
CA ARG A 247 7.44 6.71 11.20
C ARG A 247 7.03 5.41 10.54
N ASP A 248 7.25 4.32 11.26
CA ASP A 248 6.75 3.00 10.87
C ASP A 248 5.76 2.50 11.92
N GLU A 249 4.79 1.76 11.46
CA GLU A 249 3.88 0.99 12.29
C GLU A 249 3.81 -0.45 11.80
N LEU A 250 3.75 -1.38 12.74
CA LEU A 250 3.52 -2.79 12.48
C LEU A 250 2.27 -3.23 13.22
N ALA A 251 1.29 -3.70 12.49
CA ALA A 251 0.06 -4.25 13.04
C ALA A 251 -0.14 -5.72 12.66
N ARG A 252 -0.92 -6.43 13.45
CA ARG A 252 -1.50 -7.71 13.10
C ARG A 252 -2.88 -7.46 12.56
N THR A 253 -3.10 -7.80 11.31
CA THR A 253 -4.40 -7.77 10.67
C THR A 253 -5.19 -8.97 11.14
N ASN A 254 -6.20 -8.75 12.00
CA ASN A 254 -7.03 -9.81 12.54
C ASN A 254 -7.89 -10.45 11.46
N ALA A 255 -8.43 -9.61 10.55
CA ALA A 255 -9.12 -10.06 9.35
C ALA A 255 -9.09 -8.95 8.27
N THR A 256 -8.93 -9.36 7.01
CA THR A 256 -9.07 -8.48 5.84
C THR A 256 -9.80 -9.21 4.72
N TYR A 257 -10.55 -8.45 3.94
CA TYR A 257 -11.40 -8.93 2.83
C TYR A 257 -11.21 -8.01 1.62
N LYS A 258 -10.86 -8.61 0.46
CA LYS A 258 -10.61 -7.89 -0.81
C LYS A 258 -11.24 -8.58 -2.04
#